data_e32e3c7f090fcf1b860f816288dda47a
#
_entry.id   e32e3c7f090fcf1b860f816288dda47a
#
_cell.length_a   1.000
_cell.length_b   1.000
_cell.length_c   1.000
_cell.angle_alpha   90.00
_cell.angle_beta   90.00
_cell.angle_gamma   90.00
#
_symmetry.space_group_name_H-M   'P 1'
#
loop_
_entity.id
_entity.type
_entity.pdbx_description
1 polymer ?
#
loop_
_entity_poly.entity_id
_entity_poly.type
_entity_poly.pdbx_seq_one_letter_code
_entity_poly.pdbx_strand_id
1 'polypeptide(L)'
;TTNGLSCVSMMVGVVSKYKHRVGGLSAWSGRVPAGGTKPIHLIMTLDLSDPSIPFSQPGIRELPLFHPFAYDGSRISYRVVGERAIEIVKQPDRKAADNFPFENYPESFPCYPVALSEPIAMEEYLNEDLTGADWEAELEQAAAENRVLDAHDKIAFLEGLMQGSPRTICRTPECNGQTMKLLTVIRGDLIEGFHFWSDSDYGPDVVVTYEYCPNCYLIHTENQCG
;
A
#
# COMPACT_ATOMS: atom_id res chain seq x y z
N THR A 1 -13.91 -17.99 11.77
CA THR A 1 -14.56 -18.03 10.45
C THR A 1 -14.18 -16.73 9.72
N THR A 2 -13.28 -16.84 8.72
CA THR A 2 -12.80 -15.76 7.84
C THR A 2 -13.88 -15.34 6.84
N ASN A 3 -15.08 -15.03 7.32
CA ASN A 3 -16.23 -14.77 6.49
C ASN A 3 -15.96 -13.67 5.45
N GLY A 4 -15.71 -14.10 4.21
CA GLY A 4 -15.87 -13.26 3.03
C GLY A 4 -14.69 -12.35 2.68
N LEU A 5 -13.48 -12.57 3.19
CA LEU A 5 -12.29 -11.89 2.69
C LEU A 5 -11.82 -12.55 1.40
N SER A 6 -11.58 -11.75 0.39
CA SER A 6 -10.98 -12.16 -0.87
C SER A 6 -9.77 -11.29 -1.18
N CYS A 7 -8.83 -11.82 -1.92
CA CYS A 7 -7.70 -11.06 -2.46
C CYS A 7 -7.71 -11.10 -3.99
N VAL A 8 -6.99 -10.19 -4.59
CA VAL A 8 -6.77 -10.10 -6.03
C VAL A 8 -5.30 -9.89 -6.29
N SER A 9 -4.76 -10.55 -7.30
CA SER A 9 -3.40 -10.33 -7.75
C SER A 9 -3.35 -9.24 -8.81
N MET A 10 -2.23 -8.50 -8.85
CA MET A 10 -2.00 -7.44 -9.85
C MET A 10 -1.18 -8.00 -11.01
N MET A 11 -1.68 -7.82 -12.22
CA MET A 11 -1.01 -8.19 -13.47
C MET A 11 -0.58 -6.92 -14.20
N VAL A 12 0.68 -6.52 -14.06
CA VAL A 12 1.24 -5.34 -14.69
C VAL A 12 1.45 -5.58 -16.19
N GLY A 13 1.20 -4.57 -17.02
CA GLY A 13 1.26 -4.67 -18.48
C GLY A 13 0.00 -5.26 -19.13
N VAL A 14 -0.95 -5.73 -18.33
CA VAL A 14 -2.21 -6.31 -18.83
C VAL A 14 -3.31 -5.25 -18.84
N VAL A 15 -3.99 -5.11 -19.98
CA VAL A 15 -5.12 -4.18 -20.14
C VAL A 15 -6.41 -4.87 -19.69
N SER A 16 -7.18 -4.18 -18.87
CA SER A 16 -8.52 -4.60 -18.44
C SER A 16 -9.58 -3.57 -18.86
N LYS A 17 -10.85 -3.88 -18.58
CA LYS A 17 -11.96 -2.90 -18.75
C LYS A 17 -11.86 -1.72 -17.76
N TYR A 18 -11.15 -1.91 -16.65
CA TYR A 18 -10.89 -0.89 -15.64
C TYR A 18 -9.57 -0.18 -15.94
N LYS A 19 -9.44 1.06 -15.46
CA LYS A 19 -8.30 1.93 -15.77
C LYS A 19 -7.24 1.94 -14.67
N HIS A 20 -6.99 0.76 -14.07
CA HIS A 20 -5.88 0.66 -13.13
C HIS A 20 -4.56 0.87 -13.86
N ARG A 21 -3.63 1.54 -13.21
CA ARG A 21 -2.28 1.75 -13.74
C ARG A 21 -1.25 1.87 -12.64
N VAL A 22 -0.07 1.36 -12.87
CA VAL A 22 1.10 1.60 -12.05
C VAL A 22 1.92 2.72 -12.66
N GLY A 23 2.55 3.55 -11.82
CA GLY A 23 3.42 4.64 -12.25
C GLY A 23 2.72 5.76 -13.02
N GLY A 24 3.49 6.42 -13.88
CA GLY A 24 3.05 7.54 -14.70
C GLY A 24 3.19 8.91 -14.04
N LEU A 25 3.05 9.95 -14.85
CA LEU A 25 3.04 11.33 -14.37
C LEU A 25 1.80 11.58 -13.51
N SER A 26 1.99 12.21 -12.36
CA SER A 26 0.90 12.56 -11.48
C SER A 26 0.38 13.96 -11.77
N ALA A 27 -0.88 14.05 -12.18
CA ALA A 27 -1.61 15.31 -12.31
C ALA A 27 -2.30 15.76 -11.00
N TRP A 28 -2.03 15.08 -9.89
CA TRP A 28 -2.63 15.37 -8.60
C TRP A 28 -1.95 16.57 -7.91
N SER A 29 -2.73 17.47 -7.34
CA SER A 29 -2.26 18.57 -6.48
C SER A 29 -2.18 18.13 -5.01
N GLY A 30 -1.51 18.95 -4.16
CA GLY A 30 -1.36 18.69 -2.72
C GLY A 30 -0.29 17.66 -2.36
N ARG A 31 0.55 17.24 -3.33
CA ARG A 31 1.56 16.20 -3.15
C ARG A 31 2.84 16.65 -2.43
N VAL A 32 3.06 17.91 -2.23
CA VAL A 32 4.24 18.40 -1.51
C VAL A 32 3.91 18.52 -0.02
N PRO A 33 4.59 17.77 0.85
CA PRO A 33 4.41 17.87 2.29
C PRO A 33 4.69 19.28 2.80
N ALA A 34 4.03 19.69 3.89
CA ALA A 34 4.24 21.00 4.49
C ALA A 34 5.71 21.17 4.93
N GLY A 35 6.34 22.23 4.46
CA GLY A 35 7.78 22.48 4.66
C GLY A 35 8.71 21.59 3.85
N GLY A 36 8.17 20.72 3.00
CA GLY A 36 8.92 19.88 2.06
C GLY A 36 9.22 20.61 0.75
N THR A 37 10.16 20.06 -0.01
CA THR A 37 10.61 20.60 -1.31
C THR A 37 10.28 19.66 -2.47
N LYS A 38 10.01 18.39 -2.17
CA LYS A 38 9.76 17.35 -3.18
C LYS A 38 8.33 16.80 -3.05
N PRO A 39 7.68 16.46 -4.17
CA PRO A 39 6.39 15.80 -4.12
C PRO A 39 6.55 14.34 -3.67
N ILE A 40 5.51 13.78 -3.08
CA ILE A 40 5.39 12.33 -2.89
C ILE A 40 5.09 11.66 -4.24
N HIS A 41 5.59 10.44 -4.41
CA HIS A 41 5.53 9.72 -5.69
C HIS A 41 4.22 8.94 -5.83
N LEU A 42 3.66 8.96 -7.02
CA LEU A 42 2.54 8.11 -7.38
C LEU A 42 3.06 6.72 -7.75
N ILE A 43 2.71 5.70 -6.96
CA ILE A 43 3.00 4.31 -7.28
C ILE A 43 1.93 3.76 -8.21
N MET A 44 0.66 3.95 -7.85
CA MET A 44 -0.46 3.32 -8.56
C MET A 44 -1.70 4.23 -8.54
N THR A 45 -2.56 4.02 -9.51
CA THR A 45 -3.92 4.56 -9.51
C THR A 45 -4.91 3.40 -9.67
N LEU A 46 -5.83 3.27 -8.74
CA LEU A 46 -6.91 2.30 -8.79
C LEU A 46 -8.18 2.94 -9.35
N ASP A 47 -8.86 2.25 -10.26
CA ASP A 47 -10.18 2.63 -10.76
C ASP A 47 -11.25 2.08 -9.80
N LEU A 48 -11.92 2.96 -9.07
CA LEU A 48 -12.92 2.59 -8.07
C LEU A 48 -14.26 2.14 -8.68
N SER A 49 -14.38 2.08 -10.00
CA SER A 49 -15.50 1.40 -10.65
C SER A 49 -15.34 -0.13 -10.68
N ASP A 50 -14.17 -0.64 -10.35
CA ASP A 50 -13.91 -2.06 -10.18
C ASP A 50 -14.48 -2.53 -8.83
N PRO A 51 -15.46 -3.46 -8.83
CA PRO A 51 -16.08 -3.95 -7.61
C PRO A 51 -15.14 -4.83 -6.75
N SER A 52 -14.01 -5.27 -7.28
CA SER A 52 -12.99 -6.01 -6.51
C SER A 52 -12.20 -5.11 -5.56
N ILE A 53 -12.26 -3.77 -5.74
CA ILE A 53 -11.61 -2.83 -4.83
C ILE A 53 -12.47 -2.63 -3.57
N PRO A 54 -11.96 -2.97 -2.37
CA PRO A 54 -12.73 -2.88 -1.13
C PRO A 54 -12.89 -1.44 -0.60
N PHE A 55 -12.35 -0.46 -1.30
CA PHE A 55 -12.42 0.96 -0.97
C PHE A 55 -13.46 1.67 -1.83
N SER A 56 -14.29 2.48 -1.20
CA SER A 56 -15.28 3.31 -1.88
C SER A 56 -15.39 4.65 -1.17
N GLN A 57 -15.29 5.74 -1.92
CA GLN A 57 -15.47 7.10 -1.41
C GLN A 57 -16.41 7.87 -2.36
N PRO A 58 -17.50 8.48 -1.85
CA PRO A 58 -18.45 9.21 -2.66
C PRO A 58 -17.77 10.32 -3.49
N GLY A 59 -18.07 10.37 -4.80
CA GLY A 59 -17.53 11.39 -5.70
C GLY A 59 -16.10 11.15 -6.20
N ILE A 60 -15.44 10.09 -5.75
CA ILE A 60 -14.07 9.73 -6.17
C ILE A 60 -14.13 8.51 -7.08
N ARG A 61 -13.54 8.61 -8.25
CA ARG A 61 -13.48 7.53 -9.26
C ARG A 61 -12.11 6.89 -9.36
N GLU A 62 -11.05 7.62 -9.05
CA GLU A 62 -9.68 7.15 -9.08
C GLU A 62 -9.07 7.33 -7.69
N LEU A 63 -8.46 6.28 -7.17
CA LEU A 63 -7.72 6.30 -5.91
C LEU A 63 -6.22 6.28 -6.21
N PRO A 64 -5.50 7.39 -5.95
CA PRO A 64 -4.05 7.42 -6.11
C PRO A 64 -3.38 6.82 -4.87
N LEU A 65 -2.41 5.95 -5.10
CA LEU A 65 -1.54 5.39 -4.07
C LEU A 65 -0.19 6.09 -4.12
N PHE A 66 0.07 6.95 -3.14
CA PHE A 66 1.29 7.73 -3.03
C PHE A 66 2.20 7.19 -1.94
N HIS A 67 3.52 7.30 -2.17
CA HIS A 67 4.53 7.02 -1.13
C HIS A 67 5.62 8.09 -1.11
N PRO A 68 6.15 8.45 0.08
CA PRO A 68 7.13 9.53 0.22
C PRO A 68 8.58 9.05 0.06
N PHE A 69 8.92 8.42 -1.07
CA PHE A 69 10.27 7.85 -1.28
C PHE A 69 11.40 8.84 -0.98
N ALA A 70 11.30 10.08 -1.47
CA ALA A 70 12.34 11.10 -1.25
C ALA A 70 12.50 11.51 0.23
N TYR A 71 11.67 11.01 1.13
CA TYR A 71 11.67 11.31 2.57
C TYR A 71 12.23 10.17 3.42
N ASP A 72 13.13 9.37 2.85
CA ASP A 72 13.83 8.27 3.52
C ASP A 72 12.85 7.25 4.14
N GLY A 73 11.92 6.76 3.32
CA GLY A 73 10.96 5.73 3.71
C GLY A 73 10.01 6.14 4.83
N SER A 74 9.78 7.44 5.00
CA SER A 74 8.84 7.95 5.99
C SER A 74 7.43 7.48 5.69
N ARG A 75 6.66 7.31 6.76
CA ARG A 75 5.22 7.07 6.65
C ARG A 75 4.46 8.38 6.51
N ILE A 76 3.39 8.35 5.72
CA ILE A 76 2.47 9.49 5.60
C ILE A 76 1.02 9.02 5.73
N SER A 77 0.15 9.98 5.99
CA SER A 77 -1.28 9.76 5.79
C SER A 77 -1.88 10.92 5.00
N TYR A 78 -2.77 10.61 4.08
CA TYR A 78 -3.41 11.60 3.22
C TYR A 78 -4.87 11.23 2.94
N ARG A 79 -5.63 12.19 2.44
CA ARG A 79 -7.00 12.01 1.93
C ARG A 79 -7.09 12.45 0.50
N VAL A 80 -7.95 11.81 -0.27
CA VAL A 80 -8.40 12.32 -1.55
C VAL A 80 -9.53 13.30 -1.28
N VAL A 81 -9.33 14.58 -1.65
CA VAL A 81 -10.28 15.67 -1.34
C VAL A 81 -10.97 16.21 -2.59
N GLY A 82 -10.68 15.64 -3.77
CA GLY A 82 -11.29 16.00 -5.04
C GLY A 82 -10.78 15.13 -6.18
N GLU A 83 -11.27 15.34 -7.40
CA GLU A 83 -10.93 14.50 -8.56
C GLU A 83 -9.42 14.40 -8.82
N ARG A 84 -8.66 15.44 -8.50
CA ARG A 84 -7.21 15.50 -8.71
C ARG A 84 -6.50 16.24 -7.58
N ALA A 85 -6.99 16.08 -6.35
CA ALA A 85 -6.41 16.74 -5.19
C ALA A 85 -6.32 15.80 -4.00
N ILE A 86 -5.21 15.87 -3.29
CA ILE A 86 -5.01 15.23 -2.01
C ILE A 86 -4.66 16.25 -0.93
N GLU A 87 -4.92 15.89 0.30
CA GLU A 87 -4.50 16.59 1.49
C GLU A 87 -3.61 15.66 2.32
N ILE A 88 -2.37 16.05 2.58
CA ILE A 88 -1.48 15.30 3.47
C ILE A 88 -1.83 15.68 4.91
N VAL A 89 -2.41 14.71 5.64
CA VAL A 89 -2.88 14.86 7.02
C VAL A 89 -1.74 14.61 8.02
N LYS A 90 -0.98 13.54 7.81
CA LYS A 90 0.24 13.26 8.57
C LYS A 90 1.44 13.48 7.66
N GLN A 91 2.29 14.40 8.06
CA GLN A 91 3.52 14.73 7.33
C GLN A 91 4.57 13.62 7.48
N PRO A 92 5.51 13.49 6.53
CA PRO A 92 6.65 12.61 6.67
C PRO A 92 7.46 12.93 7.94
N ASP A 93 8.00 11.89 8.56
CA ASP A 93 8.79 12.03 9.80
C ASP A 93 10.20 12.62 9.52
N ARG A 94 10.66 12.58 8.26
CA ARG A 94 11.98 13.02 7.82
C ARG A 94 11.88 14.07 6.72
N LYS A 95 12.97 14.82 6.53
CA LYS A 95 13.11 15.77 5.41
C LYS A 95 13.43 15.03 4.12
N ALA A 96 13.05 15.63 3.00
CA ALA A 96 13.47 15.11 1.70
C ALA A 96 14.99 15.13 1.55
N ALA A 97 15.54 14.06 1.00
CA ALA A 97 16.94 13.93 0.60
C ALA A 97 17.08 13.98 -0.92
N ASP A 98 18.17 14.57 -1.41
CA ASP A 98 18.35 14.72 -2.86
C ASP A 98 18.72 13.41 -3.55
N ASN A 99 19.46 12.54 -2.86
CA ASN A 99 19.99 11.30 -3.40
C ASN A 99 19.35 10.06 -2.73
N PHE A 100 18.08 10.14 -2.37
CA PHE A 100 17.37 9.01 -1.75
C PHE A 100 16.09 8.70 -2.55
N PRO A 101 15.77 7.41 -2.79
CA PRO A 101 16.48 6.17 -2.41
C PRO A 101 17.85 5.96 -3.09
N PHE A 102 18.09 6.59 -4.24
CA PHE A 102 19.37 6.56 -4.96
C PHE A 102 19.59 7.86 -5.75
N GLU A 103 20.79 8.05 -6.28
CA GLU A 103 21.14 9.24 -7.05
C GLU A 103 20.27 9.34 -8.32
N ASN A 104 19.84 10.57 -8.66
CA ASN A 104 18.95 10.83 -9.79
C ASN A 104 17.61 10.09 -9.75
N TYR A 105 17.07 9.89 -8.55
CA TYR A 105 15.77 9.23 -8.37
C TYR A 105 14.69 9.87 -9.27
N PRO A 106 13.94 9.07 -10.04
CA PRO A 106 12.99 9.60 -11.02
C PRO A 106 11.83 10.35 -10.35
N GLU A 107 11.35 11.42 -10.97
CA GLU A 107 10.15 12.15 -10.51
C GLU A 107 8.85 11.35 -10.72
N SER A 108 8.88 10.39 -11.63
CA SER A 108 7.76 9.49 -11.94
C SER A 108 8.27 8.14 -12.40
N PHE A 109 7.50 7.10 -12.12
CA PHE A 109 7.81 5.74 -12.54
C PHE A 109 7.27 5.43 -13.94
N PRO A 110 7.81 4.41 -14.62
CA PRO A 110 7.24 3.92 -15.87
C PRO A 110 5.75 3.61 -15.71
N CYS A 111 4.96 3.92 -16.75
CA CYS A 111 3.51 3.78 -16.70
C CYS A 111 3.05 2.53 -17.44
N TYR A 112 2.41 1.62 -16.72
CA TYR A 112 1.81 0.42 -17.30
C TYR A 112 0.36 0.25 -16.87
N PRO A 113 -0.51 -0.27 -17.75
CA PRO A 113 -1.83 -0.71 -17.35
C PRO A 113 -1.73 -1.88 -16.37
N VAL A 114 -2.73 -2.02 -15.52
CA VAL A 114 -2.83 -3.12 -14.56
C VAL A 114 -4.21 -3.76 -14.69
N ALA A 115 -4.25 -5.09 -14.76
CA ALA A 115 -5.46 -5.85 -14.54
C ALA A 115 -5.41 -6.49 -13.13
N LEU A 116 -6.55 -6.57 -12.49
CA LEU A 116 -6.72 -7.35 -11.27
C LEU A 116 -7.26 -8.73 -11.65
N SER A 117 -6.80 -9.78 -10.98
CA SER A 117 -7.34 -11.13 -11.15
C SER A 117 -8.80 -11.19 -10.70
N GLU A 118 -9.50 -12.26 -11.03
CA GLU A 118 -10.74 -12.58 -10.32
C GLU A 118 -10.43 -12.72 -8.81
N PRO A 119 -11.35 -12.26 -7.95
CA PRO A 119 -11.19 -12.44 -6.52
C PRO A 119 -11.14 -13.93 -6.16
N ILE A 120 -10.12 -14.31 -5.43
CA ILE A 120 -10.00 -15.65 -4.83
C ILE A 120 -10.27 -15.55 -3.33
N ALA A 121 -10.81 -16.62 -2.76
CA ALA A 121 -10.97 -16.65 -1.32
C ALA A 121 -9.61 -16.55 -0.65
N MET A 122 -9.53 -15.74 0.42
CA MET A 122 -8.28 -15.56 1.16
C MET A 122 -7.68 -16.90 1.61
N GLU A 123 -8.52 -17.85 1.99
CA GLU A 123 -8.09 -19.19 2.39
C GLU A 123 -7.42 -19.95 1.23
N GLU A 124 -7.87 -19.78 0.00
CA GLU A 124 -7.29 -20.38 -1.20
C GLU A 124 -5.92 -19.74 -1.51
N TYR A 125 -5.85 -18.43 -1.53
CA TYR A 125 -4.59 -17.68 -1.71
C TYR A 125 -3.54 -18.09 -0.68
N LEU A 126 -3.95 -18.26 0.57
CA LEU A 126 -3.07 -18.56 1.68
C LEU A 126 -2.62 -20.04 1.70
N ASN A 127 -3.31 -20.93 1.01
CA ASN A 127 -2.93 -22.35 0.92
C ASN A 127 -1.93 -22.63 -0.20
N GLU A 128 -1.83 -21.76 -1.22
CA GLU A 128 -0.93 -21.96 -2.35
C GLU A 128 0.53 -21.62 -2.03
N ASP A 129 0.78 -20.63 -1.16
CA ASP A 129 2.13 -20.06 -0.93
C ASP A 129 2.75 -20.38 0.43
N LEU A 130 2.01 -20.97 1.39
CA LEU A 130 2.57 -21.31 2.69
C LEU A 130 2.84 -22.81 2.83
N THR A 131 4.06 -23.13 3.17
CA THR A 131 4.30 -24.35 3.93
C THR A 131 3.59 -24.17 5.28
N GLY A 132 2.51 -24.92 5.52
CA GLY A 132 1.64 -24.75 6.68
C GLY A 132 2.36 -24.71 8.03
N ALA A 133 3.59 -25.26 8.08
CA ALA A 133 4.44 -25.30 9.26
C ALA A 133 4.81 -23.91 9.83
N ASP A 134 5.09 -22.94 8.98
CA ASP A 134 5.57 -21.63 9.45
C ASP A 134 4.42 -20.79 10.03
N TRP A 135 3.23 -20.87 9.45
CA TRP A 135 2.05 -20.20 9.98
C TRP A 135 1.52 -20.87 11.26
N GLU A 136 1.60 -22.19 11.37
CA GLU A 136 1.25 -22.90 12.59
C GLU A 136 2.15 -22.50 13.76
N ALA A 137 3.46 -22.34 13.52
CA ALA A 137 4.40 -21.85 14.54
C ALA A 137 4.05 -20.42 15.00
N GLU A 138 3.68 -19.52 14.08
CA GLU A 138 3.24 -18.16 14.41
C GLU A 138 1.94 -18.16 15.24
N LEU A 139 0.98 -19.04 14.90
CA LEU A 139 -0.25 -19.20 15.67
C LEU A 139 0.03 -19.70 17.10
N GLU A 140 0.95 -20.65 17.26
CA GLU A 140 1.36 -21.17 18.58
C GLU A 140 2.03 -20.06 19.40
N GLN A 141 2.92 -19.28 18.80
CA GLN A 141 3.57 -18.15 19.47
C GLN A 141 2.55 -17.09 19.87
N ALA A 142 1.65 -16.71 18.97
CA ALA A 142 0.61 -15.73 19.26
C ALA A 142 -0.30 -16.18 20.40
N ALA A 143 -0.66 -17.49 20.44
CA ALA A 143 -1.45 -18.05 21.53
C ALA A 143 -0.70 -17.97 22.88
N ALA A 144 0.61 -18.23 22.89
CA ALA A 144 1.44 -18.10 24.09
C ALA A 144 1.51 -16.64 24.59
N GLU A 145 1.43 -15.68 23.68
CA GLU A 145 1.44 -14.24 23.97
C GLU A 145 0.04 -13.63 24.21
N ASN A 146 -1.02 -14.45 24.19
CA ASN A 146 -2.43 -14.03 24.21
C ASN A 146 -2.80 -13.02 23.09
N ARG A 147 -2.15 -13.13 21.94
CA ARG A 147 -2.52 -12.39 20.72
C ARG A 147 -3.54 -13.18 19.91
N VAL A 148 -4.54 -12.50 19.39
CA VAL A 148 -5.49 -13.08 18.43
C VAL A 148 -5.04 -12.66 17.04
N LEU A 149 -4.64 -13.61 16.21
CA LEU A 149 -4.31 -13.40 14.81
C LEU A 149 -5.54 -13.59 13.92
N ASP A 150 -5.66 -12.77 12.91
CA ASP A 150 -6.72 -12.86 11.91
C ASP A 150 -6.16 -12.89 10.48
N ALA A 151 -7.04 -12.76 9.48
CA ALA A 151 -6.65 -12.78 8.08
C ALA A 151 -5.69 -11.65 7.70
N HIS A 152 -5.79 -10.48 8.33
CA HIS A 152 -4.83 -9.38 8.10
C HIS A 152 -3.43 -9.76 8.59
N ASP A 153 -3.34 -10.35 9.77
CA ASP A 153 -2.05 -10.80 10.34
C ASP A 153 -1.42 -11.88 9.46
N LYS A 154 -2.24 -12.78 8.91
CA LYS A 154 -1.76 -13.83 8.01
C LYS A 154 -1.24 -13.27 6.68
N ILE A 155 -1.90 -12.25 6.10
CA ILE A 155 -1.37 -11.57 4.91
C ILE A 155 -0.04 -10.89 5.24
N ALA A 156 0.03 -10.18 6.35
CA ALA A 156 1.25 -9.52 6.80
C ALA A 156 2.40 -10.53 7.00
N PHE A 157 2.11 -11.70 7.55
CA PHE A 157 3.08 -12.78 7.69
C PHE A 157 3.59 -13.26 6.34
N LEU A 158 2.68 -13.54 5.39
CA LEU A 158 3.01 -14.03 4.05
C LEU A 158 3.90 -13.08 3.26
N GLU A 159 3.63 -11.79 3.39
CA GLU A 159 4.38 -10.74 2.69
C GLU A 159 5.66 -10.33 3.44
N GLY A 160 6.07 -11.09 4.47
CA GLY A 160 7.24 -10.75 5.28
C GLY A 160 7.06 -9.51 6.16
N LEU A 161 5.82 -9.09 6.40
CA LEU A 161 5.48 -7.86 7.12
C LEU A 161 5.42 -8.03 8.64
N MET A 162 5.67 -9.23 9.16
CA MET A 162 5.45 -9.57 10.57
C MET A 162 6.48 -8.99 11.55
N GLN A 163 7.36 -8.11 11.13
CA GLN A 163 8.29 -7.45 12.05
C GLN A 163 7.61 -6.40 12.96
N GLY A 164 6.38 -6.66 13.36
CA GLY A 164 5.77 -6.00 14.51
C GLY A 164 5.05 -4.69 14.21
N SER A 165 4.48 -4.51 13.04
CA SER A 165 3.55 -3.40 12.81
C SER A 165 2.18 -3.72 13.39
N PRO A 166 1.82 -3.15 14.54
CA PRO A 166 0.43 -3.21 14.98
C PRO A 166 -0.43 -2.52 13.93
N ARG A 167 -1.64 -3.02 13.73
CA ARG A 167 -2.62 -2.37 12.84
C ARG A 167 -2.66 -0.88 13.10
N THR A 168 -2.57 -0.12 12.04
CA THR A 168 -2.63 1.34 12.18
C THR A 168 -4.01 1.75 12.70
N ILE A 169 -3.99 2.61 13.68
CA ILE A 169 -5.22 3.20 14.23
C ILE A 169 -5.38 4.60 13.63
N CYS A 170 -6.53 4.86 13.07
CA CYS A 170 -6.89 6.19 12.59
C CYS A 170 -6.93 7.17 13.77
N ARG A 171 -6.04 8.16 13.75
CA ARG A 171 -5.90 9.16 14.82
C ARG A 171 -6.58 10.48 14.48
N THR A 172 -7.40 10.51 13.44
CA THR A 172 -8.17 11.72 13.14
C THR A 172 -9.27 11.91 14.19
N PRO A 173 -9.57 13.16 14.58
CA PRO A 173 -10.54 13.43 15.65
C PRO A 173 -11.91 12.80 15.41
N GLU A 174 -12.34 12.74 14.15
CA GLU A 174 -13.65 12.19 13.76
C GLU A 174 -13.76 10.65 13.84
N CYS A 175 -12.62 9.94 13.96
CA CYS A 175 -12.59 8.47 13.92
C CYS A 175 -12.39 7.81 15.28
N ASN A 176 -11.94 8.54 16.28
CA ASN A 176 -11.82 8.10 17.65
C ASN A 176 -11.17 6.70 17.83
N GLY A 177 -10.05 6.45 17.14
CA GLY A 177 -9.31 5.20 17.28
C GLY A 177 -9.82 4.04 16.42
N GLN A 178 -10.53 4.31 15.34
CA GLN A 178 -10.95 3.27 14.38
C GLN A 178 -9.73 2.54 13.81
N THR A 179 -9.74 1.21 13.87
CA THR A 179 -8.72 0.37 13.20
C THR A 179 -8.82 0.55 11.70
N MET A 180 -7.70 0.81 11.06
CA MET A 180 -7.60 0.90 9.61
C MET A 180 -7.66 -0.49 8.98
N LYS A 181 -8.07 -0.56 7.72
CA LYS A 181 -8.15 -1.78 6.94
C LYS A 181 -7.04 -1.80 5.90
N LEU A 182 -6.41 -2.96 5.71
CA LEU A 182 -5.47 -3.16 4.64
C LEU A 182 -6.19 -2.96 3.29
N LEU A 183 -5.57 -2.17 2.42
CA LEU A 183 -6.04 -1.94 1.05
C LEU A 183 -5.20 -2.76 0.08
N THR A 184 -3.88 -2.66 0.18
CA THR A 184 -2.95 -3.38 -0.70
C THR A 184 -1.54 -3.36 -0.15
N VAL A 185 -0.75 -4.31 -0.61
CA VAL A 185 0.70 -4.39 -0.42
C VAL A 185 1.35 -4.32 -1.80
N ILE A 186 2.36 -3.50 -1.96
CA ILE A 186 3.08 -3.31 -3.23
C ILE A 186 4.55 -3.62 -3.01
N ARG A 187 5.07 -4.59 -3.74
CA ARG A 187 6.50 -4.97 -3.69
C ARG A 187 7.36 -3.95 -4.42
N GLY A 188 8.61 -3.84 -3.99
CA GLY A 188 9.59 -2.93 -4.60
C GLY A 188 9.92 -3.22 -6.05
N ASP A 189 9.74 -4.45 -6.48
CA ASP A 189 9.99 -5.01 -7.81
C ASP A 189 8.72 -5.16 -8.67
N LEU A 190 7.62 -4.48 -8.32
CA LEU A 190 6.34 -4.59 -9.04
C LEU A 190 6.44 -4.34 -10.54
N ILE A 191 7.36 -3.47 -10.97
CA ILE A 191 7.59 -3.12 -12.38
C ILE A 191 8.83 -3.86 -12.87
N GLU A 192 8.68 -4.72 -13.87
CA GLU A 192 9.80 -5.46 -14.47
C GLU A 192 10.91 -4.50 -14.93
N GLY A 193 12.17 -4.79 -14.54
CA GLY A 193 13.31 -3.96 -14.83
C GLY A 193 13.37 -2.62 -14.09
N PHE A 194 12.56 -2.46 -13.04
CA PHE A 194 12.59 -1.28 -12.19
C PHE A 194 12.33 -1.62 -10.72
N HIS A 195 13.17 -1.12 -9.84
CA HIS A 195 13.05 -1.30 -8.41
C HIS A 195 12.88 0.05 -7.69
N PHE A 196 11.93 0.15 -6.77
CA PHE A 196 11.61 1.43 -6.10
C PHE A 196 12.73 1.92 -5.17
N TRP A 197 13.59 1.07 -4.66
CA TRP A 197 14.65 1.41 -3.70
C TRP A 197 16.07 1.17 -4.21
N SER A 198 16.25 0.82 -5.48
CA SER A 198 17.56 0.54 -6.07
C SER A 198 17.63 1.06 -7.50
N ASP A 199 18.81 1.46 -7.94
CA ASP A 199 19.15 1.77 -9.33
C ASP A 199 19.51 0.52 -10.15
N SER A 200 19.41 -0.66 -9.54
CA SER A 200 19.63 -1.96 -10.17
C SER A 200 18.37 -2.82 -10.06
N ASP A 201 18.30 -3.88 -10.88
CA ASP A 201 17.19 -4.86 -10.85
C ASP A 201 17.15 -5.67 -9.54
N TYR A 202 18.20 -5.54 -8.72
CA TYR A 202 18.30 -6.20 -7.41
C TYR A 202 18.26 -5.14 -6.32
N GLY A 203 17.12 -4.98 -5.69
CA GLY A 203 16.93 -4.11 -4.54
C GLY A 203 16.67 -4.91 -3.27
N PRO A 204 16.64 -4.24 -2.10
CA PRO A 204 16.24 -4.87 -0.86
C PRO A 204 14.77 -5.34 -0.92
N ASP A 205 14.46 -6.40 -0.21
CA ASP A 205 13.06 -6.83 -0.03
C ASP A 205 12.31 -5.79 0.78
N VAL A 206 11.73 -4.84 0.09
CA VAL A 206 10.92 -3.77 0.67
C VAL A 206 9.54 -3.80 0.03
N VAL A 207 8.55 -3.72 0.88
CA VAL A 207 7.16 -3.59 0.47
C VAL A 207 6.57 -2.27 0.96
N VAL A 208 5.61 -1.74 0.23
CA VAL A 208 4.79 -0.59 0.66
C VAL A 208 3.41 -1.08 1.00
N THR A 209 3.00 -0.86 2.23
CA THR A 209 1.64 -1.12 2.68
C THR A 209 0.76 0.11 2.51
N TYR A 210 -0.49 -0.13 2.16
CA TYR A 210 -1.54 0.87 2.15
C TYR A 210 -2.71 0.39 3.00
N GLU A 211 -3.06 1.20 3.98
CA GLU A 211 -4.24 0.99 4.80
C GLU A 211 -5.21 2.17 4.64
N TYR A 212 -6.48 1.93 4.86
CA TYR A 212 -7.48 2.99 4.80
C TYR A 212 -8.42 2.97 6.02
N CYS A 213 -8.88 4.15 6.41
CA CYS A 213 -9.91 4.30 7.41
C CYS A 213 -11.30 4.24 6.75
N PRO A 214 -12.18 3.29 7.11
CA PRO A 214 -13.50 3.18 6.49
C PRO A 214 -14.44 4.35 6.85
N ASN A 215 -14.14 5.11 7.91
CA ASN A 215 -14.99 6.20 8.37
C ASN A 215 -14.64 7.54 7.72
N CYS A 216 -13.33 7.87 7.59
CA CYS A 216 -12.91 9.18 7.10
C CYS A 216 -12.09 9.12 5.81
N TYR A 217 -11.95 7.95 5.21
CA TYR A 217 -11.21 7.72 3.96
C TYR A 217 -9.72 8.13 4.01
N LEU A 218 -9.16 8.27 5.21
CA LEU A 218 -7.73 8.49 5.38
C LEU A 218 -6.97 7.28 4.83
N ILE A 219 -5.99 7.53 4.00
CA ILE A 219 -5.04 6.53 3.51
C ILE A 219 -3.75 6.70 4.28
N HIS A 220 -3.24 5.60 4.82
CA HIS A 220 -1.93 5.52 5.44
C HIS A 220 -1.02 4.65 4.61
N THR A 221 0.22 5.04 4.47
CA THR A 221 1.25 4.25 3.80
C THR A 221 2.55 4.28 4.58
N GLU A 222 3.19 3.12 4.63
CA GLU A 222 4.55 2.96 5.13
C GLU A 222 5.26 1.86 4.37
N ASN A 223 6.59 1.88 4.36
CA ASN A 223 7.39 0.78 3.83
C ASN A 223 7.85 -0.11 4.97
N GLN A 224 8.03 -1.38 4.65
CA GLN A 224 8.61 -2.37 5.54
C GLN A 224 9.71 -3.10 4.80
N CYS A 225 10.82 -3.34 5.51
CA CYS A 225 11.94 -4.12 5.03
C CYS A 225 11.85 -5.52 5.65
N GLY A 226 11.95 -6.55 4.82
CA GLY A 226 12.05 -7.95 5.26
C GLY A 226 13.40 -8.25 5.93
#